data_7786ecfaf624079de4e3612c0067ebcb
#
_entry.id   7786ecfaf624079de4e3612c0067ebcb
#
_cell.length_a   1.000
_cell.length_b   1.000
_cell.length_c   1.000
_cell.angle_alpha   90.00
_cell.angle_beta   90.00
_cell.angle_gamma   90.00
#
_symmetry.space_group_name_H-M   'P 1'
#
loop_
_entity.id
_entity.type
_entity.pdbx_description
1 polymer ?
#
loop_
_entity_poly.entity_id
_entity_poly.type
_entity_poly.pdbx_seq_one_letter_code
_entity_poly.pdbx_strand_id
1 'polypeptide(L)'
;MSSAVREPTQPARILPGTPMRKVIPPRMVAPYMNGQRGVIAGYVHRVRDIALRNPADAYYALGLGYEGSDFKPDMTELYCLCWQSREIDGYVPVTMRGPASRVEFYLEPIQIPVGTSLCRLADGGEEPVARYDGLAWRRSAREG
;
A
#
# COMPACT_ATOMS: atom_id res chain seq x y z
N MET A 1 -1.40 -7.34 38.22
CA MET A 1 -1.55 -7.12 37.66
C MET A 1 -1.42 -7.11 36.81
N SER A 2 -1.46 -7.13 36.36
CA SER A 2 -1.47 -6.98 35.60
C SER A 2 -1.48 -6.97 34.76
N SER A 3 -1.27 -7.52 34.77
CA SER A 3 -1.36 -7.56 33.76
C SER A 3 -2.18 -7.04 33.00
N ALA A 4 -2.92 -6.85 33.51
CA ALA A 4 -3.89 -6.19 32.83
C ALA A 4 -3.32 -5.08 32.08
N VAL A 5 -2.33 -4.60 32.52
CA VAL A 5 -1.71 -3.62 31.80
C VAL A 5 -1.10 -4.22 30.63
N ARG A 6 -1.65 -4.02 29.51
CA ARG A 6 -1.07 -4.44 28.40
C ARG A 6 0.09 -3.65 28.20
N GLU A 7 1.16 -4.29 28.01
CA GLU A 7 2.31 -3.68 27.57
C GLU A 7 1.94 -2.95 26.37
N PRO A 8 2.40 -1.77 26.16
CA PRO A 8 2.23 -1.13 24.92
C PRO A 8 2.73 -2.10 23.95
N THR A 9 1.90 -2.51 23.07
CA THR A 9 2.28 -3.42 22.08
C THR A 9 3.52 -2.92 21.46
N GLN A 10 4.49 -3.74 21.37
CA GLN A 10 5.65 -3.41 20.62
C GLN A 10 5.20 -2.98 19.27
N PRO A 11 5.73 -1.91 18.72
CA PRO A 11 5.40 -1.54 17.36
C PRO A 11 5.64 -2.74 16.48
N ALA A 12 4.72 -2.99 15.60
CA ALA A 12 4.88 -4.08 14.67
C ALA A 12 6.16 -3.86 13.89
N ARG A 13 6.87 -4.93 13.65
CA ARG A 13 8.12 -4.86 12.90
C ARG A 13 7.88 -5.38 11.51
N ILE A 14 8.55 -4.77 10.56
CA ILE A 14 8.50 -5.24 9.18
C ILE A 14 9.74 -6.09 8.97
N LEU A 15 9.54 -7.38 8.85
CA LEU A 15 10.65 -8.28 8.58
C LEU A 15 10.90 -8.30 7.07
N PRO A 16 12.13 -8.53 6.65
CA PRO A 16 12.42 -8.64 5.21
C PRO A 16 11.55 -9.70 4.57
N GLY A 17 11.06 -9.41 3.37
CA GLY A 17 10.20 -10.33 2.65
C GLY A 17 8.73 -10.20 2.99
N THR A 18 8.35 -9.23 3.81
CA THR A 18 6.94 -9.03 4.14
C THR A 18 6.24 -8.35 2.98
N PRO A 19 5.11 -8.90 2.51
CA PRO A 19 4.35 -8.23 1.46
C PRO A 19 3.78 -6.91 1.96
N MET A 20 4.10 -5.84 1.26
CA MET A 20 3.67 -4.49 1.59
C MET A 20 2.81 -3.93 0.48
N ARG A 21 1.97 -2.97 0.81
CA ARG A 21 1.06 -2.37 -0.17
C ARG A 21 0.89 -0.89 0.11
N LYS A 22 0.80 -0.13 -0.97
CA LYS A 22 0.46 1.28 -0.91
C LYS A 22 -0.67 1.54 -1.88
N VAL A 23 -1.76 2.11 -1.39
CA VAL A 23 -2.88 2.47 -2.26
C VAL A 23 -2.57 3.83 -2.88
N ILE A 24 -2.76 3.94 -4.18
CA ILE A 24 -2.52 5.19 -4.89
C ILE A 24 -3.76 5.55 -5.70
N PRO A 25 -4.00 6.84 -5.92
CA PRO A 25 -5.14 7.24 -6.76
C PRO A 25 -4.82 6.98 -8.22
N PRO A 26 -5.84 6.83 -9.06
CA PRO A 26 -5.62 6.52 -10.48
C PRO A 26 -4.70 7.51 -11.19
N ARG A 27 -4.72 8.79 -10.80
CA ARG A 27 -3.87 9.77 -11.47
C ARG A 27 -2.38 9.52 -11.28
N MET A 28 -2.01 8.68 -10.32
CA MET A 28 -0.60 8.39 -10.08
C MET A 28 -0.09 7.24 -10.94
N VAL A 29 -0.97 6.54 -11.65
CA VAL A 29 -0.55 5.39 -12.43
C VAL A 29 0.38 5.80 -13.55
N ALA A 30 0.00 6.82 -14.32
CA ALA A 30 0.82 7.24 -15.46
C ALA A 30 2.22 7.70 -15.03
N PRO A 31 2.36 8.54 -13.99
CA PRO A 31 3.71 8.91 -13.55
C PRO A 31 4.59 7.72 -13.19
N TYR A 32 4.00 6.70 -12.56
CA TYR A 32 4.79 5.49 -12.27
C TYR A 32 5.13 4.75 -13.55
N MET A 33 4.12 4.51 -14.38
CA MET A 33 4.32 3.68 -15.57
C MET A 33 5.31 4.29 -16.56
N ASN A 34 5.36 5.62 -16.65
CA ASN A 34 6.25 6.25 -17.61
C ASN A 34 7.60 6.66 -17.02
N GLY A 35 7.86 6.28 -15.78
CA GLY A 35 9.16 6.52 -15.16
C GLY A 35 9.34 7.90 -14.56
N GLN A 36 8.33 8.75 -14.58
CA GLN A 36 8.45 10.06 -13.96
C GLN A 36 8.55 9.96 -12.44
N ARG A 37 7.89 8.95 -11.86
CA ARG A 37 7.99 8.75 -10.43
C ARG A 37 8.68 7.42 -10.20
N GLY A 38 9.86 7.48 -9.61
CA GLY A 38 10.67 6.30 -9.39
C GLY A 38 10.81 5.88 -7.96
N VAL A 39 9.98 6.43 -7.06
CA VAL A 39 10.10 6.11 -5.63
C VAL A 39 8.76 5.75 -5.05
N ILE A 40 8.79 4.96 -3.99
CA ILE A 40 7.62 4.69 -3.16
C ILE A 40 7.91 5.33 -1.81
N ALA A 41 6.95 6.06 -1.28
CA ALA A 41 7.12 6.75 0.00
C ALA A 41 5.76 7.02 0.61
N GLY A 42 5.75 7.28 1.90
CA GLY A 42 4.54 7.71 2.59
C GLY A 42 3.85 6.56 3.29
N TYR A 43 2.54 6.64 3.42
CA TYR A 43 1.80 5.67 4.20
C TYR A 43 1.63 4.37 3.46
N VAL A 44 1.98 3.27 4.12
CA VAL A 44 1.94 1.94 3.55
C VAL A 44 1.45 0.98 4.64
N HIS A 45 1.09 -0.24 4.25
CA HIS A 45 0.66 -1.23 5.22
C HIS A 45 1.05 -2.63 4.75
N ARG A 46 1.08 -3.57 5.69
CA ARG A 46 1.32 -4.97 5.33
C ARG A 46 0.04 -5.53 4.71
N VAL A 47 0.21 -6.27 3.65
CA VAL A 47 -0.94 -6.85 2.95
C VAL A 47 -1.78 -7.70 3.88
N ARG A 48 -1.14 -8.43 4.78
CA ARG A 48 -1.87 -9.34 5.68
C ARG A 48 -2.72 -8.64 6.71
N ASP A 49 -2.49 -7.34 6.94
CA ASP A 49 -3.23 -6.63 7.98
C ASP A 49 -4.56 -6.09 7.51
N ILE A 50 -4.72 -5.88 6.23
CA ILE A 50 -5.93 -5.25 5.71
C ILE A 50 -6.31 -5.92 4.41
N ALA A 51 -7.49 -6.54 4.42
CA ALA A 51 -8.00 -7.15 3.19
C ALA A 51 -8.74 -6.08 2.40
N LEU A 52 -8.44 -5.97 1.13
CA LEU A 52 -9.07 -4.99 0.25
C LEU A 52 -9.79 -5.75 -0.85
N ARG A 53 -11.11 -5.68 -0.85
CA ARG A 53 -11.93 -6.38 -1.82
C ARG A 53 -12.44 -5.45 -2.90
N ASN A 54 -12.49 -4.16 -2.61
CA ASN A 54 -12.96 -3.16 -3.56
C ASN A 54 -12.50 -1.80 -3.08
N PRO A 55 -12.68 -0.76 -3.91
CA PRO A 55 -12.20 0.58 -3.53
C PRO A 55 -12.84 1.14 -2.28
N ALA A 56 -14.10 0.82 -2.00
CA ALA A 56 -14.75 1.34 -0.81
C ALA A 56 -14.08 0.79 0.45
N ASP A 57 -13.68 -0.48 0.42
CA ASP A 57 -12.94 -1.06 1.54
C ASP A 57 -11.69 -0.25 1.83
N ALA A 58 -10.94 0.09 0.78
CA ALA A 58 -9.71 0.85 0.95
C ALA A 58 -10.00 2.23 1.51
N TYR A 59 -11.03 2.89 0.97
CA TYR A 59 -11.37 4.25 1.37
C TYR A 59 -11.63 4.31 2.87
N TYR A 60 -12.45 3.38 3.36
CA TYR A 60 -12.83 3.41 4.78
C TYR A 60 -11.78 2.78 5.69
N ALA A 61 -11.19 1.67 5.27
CA ALA A 61 -10.22 0.99 6.12
C ALA A 61 -8.95 1.80 6.31
N LEU A 62 -8.56 2.57 5.31
CA LEU A 62 -7.31 3.32 5.36
C LEU A 62 -7.50 4.79 5.65
N GLY A 63 -8.77 5.21 5.88
CA GLY A 63 -9.01 6.61 6.21
C GLY A 63 -8.62 7.55 5.10
N LEU A 64 -8.97 7.22 3.86
CA LEU A 64 -8.52 8.01 2.73
C LEU A 64 -9.32 9.29 2.52
N GLY A 65 -10.34 9.53 3.31
CA GLY A 65 -11.21 10.68 3.15
C GLY A 65 -10.76 11.92 3.89
N TYR A 66 -9.46 12.13 3.99
CA TYR A 66 -8.94 13.33 4.67
C TYR A 66 -9.11 14.54 3.77
N GLU A 67 -9.01 15.71 4.38
CA GLU A 67 -9.20 16.96 3.66
C GLU A 67 -8.14 17.11 2.57
N GLY A 68 -8.57 17.44 1.37
CA GLY A 68 -7.64 17.58 0.25
C GLY A 68 -7.26 16.27 -0.41
N SER A 69 -7.91 15.18 0.01
CA SER A 69 -7.58 13.87 -0.52
C SER A 69 -8.01 13.72 -1.98
N ASP A 70 -7.20 13.01 -2.74
CA ASP A 70 -7.56 12.64 -4.10
C ASP A 70 -8.51 11.47 -4.16
N PHE A 71 -8.76 10.84 -3.01
CA PHE A 71 -9.62 9.66 -2.95
C PHE A 71 -11.05 10.09 -2.64
N LYS A 72 -11.99 9.42 -3.28
CA LYS A 72 -13.42 9.71 -3.07
C LYS A 72 -14.13 8.42 -2.73
N PRO A 73 -15.21 8.50 -1.95
CA PRO A 73 -15.90 7.28 -1.51
C PRO A 73 -16.58 6.51 -2.63
N ASP A 74 -16.87 7.18 -3.74
CA ASP A 74 -17.57 6.54 -4.84
C ASP A 74 -16.66 6.11 -5.98
N MET A 75 -15.36 6.10 -5.77
CA MET A 75 -14.45 5.63 -6.81
C MET A 75 -14.70 4.17 -7.11
N THR A 76 -14.64 3.84 -8.39
CA THR A 76 -14.86 2.46 -8.83
C THR A 76 -13.57 1.71 -9.03
N GLU A 77 -12.44 2.39 -9.00
CA GLU A 77 -11.15 1.72 -9.06
C GLU A 77 -10.10 2.56 -8.37
N LEU A 78 -9.17 1.86 -7.79
CA LEU A 78 -7.97 2.41 -7.21
C LEU A 78 -6.82 1.54 -7.69
N TYR A 79 -5.62 1.93 -7.37
CA TYR A 79 -4.47 1.13 -7.72
C TYR A 79 -3.61 0.93 -6.49
N CYS A 80 -2.79 -0.10 -6.52
CA CYS A 80 -1.94 -0.44 -5.40
C CYS A 80 -0.56 -0.78 -5.93
N LEU A 81 0.46 -0.36 -5.20
CA LEU A 81 1.80 -0.84 -5.43
C LEU A 81 2.05 -1.90 -4.37
N CYS A 82 2.52 -3.06 -4.79
CA CYS A 82 2.77 -4.17 -3.88
C CYS A 82 4.19 -4.66 -4.08
N TRP A 83 4.92 -4.80 -2.98
CA TRP A 83 6.31 -5.23 -3.04
C TRP A 83 6.64 -6.01 -1.78
N GLN A 84 7.81 -6.61 -1.76
CA GLN A 84 8.28 -7.27 -0.56
C GLN A 84 9.29 -6.36 0.12
N SER A 85 9.16 -6.20 1.42
CA SER A 85 10.04 -5.33 2.18
C SER A 85 11.48 -5.83 2.11
N ARG A 86 12.41 -4.91 2.25
CA ARG A 86 13.83 -5.22 2.30
C ARG A 86 14.38 -4.70 3.62
N GLU A 87 15.48 -5.29 4.03
CA GLU A 87 16.08 -4.89 5.30
C GLU A 87 16.48 -3.43 5.32
N ILE A 88 16.82 -2.88 4.16
CA ILE A 88 17.27 -1.49 4.08
C ILE A 88 16.13 -0.49 4.09
N ASP A 89 14.89 -0.94 3.97
CA ASP A 89 13.75 -0.02 3.92
C ASP A 89 13.47 0.54 5.30
N GLY A 90 13.14 1.83 5.35
CA GLY A 90 12.82 2.48 6.61
C GLY A 90 11.34 2.60 6.85
N TYR A 91 10.77 1.68 7.60
CA TYR A 91 9.36 1.69 7.95
C TYR A 91 9.20 2.21 9.37
N VAL A 92 8.41 3.25 9.53
CA VAL A 92 8.16 3.85 10.84
C VAL A 92 6.71 3.62 11.20
N PRO A 93 6.43 2.93 12.31
CA PRO A 93 5.03 2.70 12.71
C PRO A 93 4.32 4.02 12.94
N VAL A 94 3.06 4.08 12.53
CA VAL A 94 2.25 5.28 12.68
C VAL A 94 1.06 4.93 13.55
N THR A 95 0.82 5.75 14.58
CA THR A 95 -0.34 5.57 15.41
C THR A 95 -1.50 6.27 14.74
N MET A 96 -2.52 5.51 14.41
CA MET A 96 -3.69 6.08 13.75
C MET A 96 -4.73 6.40 14.78
N ARG A 97 -5.43 7.49 14.57
CA ARG A 97 -6.56 7.83 15.38
C ARG A 97 -7.75 7.06 14.91
N GLY A 98 -8.69 6.88 15.78
CA GLY A 98 -9.93 6.28 15.41
C GLY A 98 -10.03 4.85 15.91
N PRO A 99 -11.17 4.23 15.66
CA PRO A 99 -11.47 2.94 16.25
C PRO A 99 -10.74 1.79 15.57
N ALA A 100 -10.24 1.99 14.40
CA ALA A 100 -9.62 0.88 13.69
C ALA A 100 -8.32 0.52 14.34
N SER A 101 -8.09 -0.74 14.51
CA SER A 101 -6.85 -1.22 15.08
C SER A 101 -5.83 -1.50 14.00
N ARG A 102 -5.99 -0.90 12.85
CA ARG A 102 -5.07 -1.14 11.76
C ARG A 102 -3.71 -0.55 12.08
N VAL A 103 -2.71 -1.14 11.52
CA VAL A 103 -1.35 -0.68 11.67
C VAL A 103 -0.86 -0.18 10.33
N GLU A 104 -0.46 1.08 10.29
CA GLU A 104 0.14 1.67 9.11
C GLU A 104 1.56 2.07 9.43
N PHE A 105 2.36 2.22 8.41
CA PHE A 105 3.74 2.64 8.54
C PHE A 105 3.97 3.81 7.60
N TYR A 106 4.89 4.68 7.99
CA TYR A 106 5.39 5.70 7.08
C TYR A 106 6.69 5.16 6.50
N LEU A 107 6.76 5.12 5.19
CA LEU A 107 7.93 4.59 4.51
C LEU A 107 8.79 5.74 4.03
N GLU A 108 10.05 5.77 4.49
CA GLU A 108 11.01 6.70 3.94
C GLU A 108 11.19 6.37 2.48
N PRO A 109 11.40 7.36 1.61
CA PRO A 109 11.45 7.09 0.17
C PRO A 109 12.42 5.98 -0.19
N ILE A 110 11.95 5.06 -1.00
CA ILE A 110 12.78 3.98 -1.53
C ILE A 110 12.63 3.96 -3.05
N GLN A 111 13.68 3.49 -3.71
CA GLN A 111 13.55 3.22 -5.12
C GLN A 111 12.60 2.04 -5.28
N ILE A 112 11.87 2.01 -6.35
CA ILE A 112 10.90 0.94 -6.58
C ILE A 112 11.64 -0.38 -6.63
N PRO A 113 11.31 -1.33 -5.75
CA PRO A 113 12.00 -2.63 -5.77
C PRO A 113 11.68 -3.39 -7.04
N VAL A 114 12.68 -4.12 -7.53
CA VAL A 114 12.45 -5.03 -8.65
C VAL A 114 11.41 -6.05 -8.23
N GLY A 115 10.44 -6.28 -9.08
CA GLY A 115 9.37 -7.23 -8.79
C GLY A 115 8.12 -6.58 -8.19
N THR A 116 8.15 -5.26 -7.97
CA THR A 116 6.97 -4.56 -7.48
C THR A 116 5.86 -4.70 -8.51
N SER A 117 4.66 -5.01 -8.03
CA SER A 117 3.48 -5.11 -8.89
C SER A 117 2.65 -3.85 -8.76
N LEU A 118 2.08 -3.43 -9.89
CA LEU A 118 1.05 -2.41 -9.91
C LEU A 118 -0.25 -3.17 -10.12
N CYS A 119 -1.16 -3.06 -9.17
CA CYS A 119 -2.42 -3.79 -9.20
C CYS A 119 -3.57 -2.82 -9.30
N ARG A 120 -4.63 -3.25 -9.96
CA ARG A 120 -5.86 -2.50 -10.04
C ARG A 120 -6.81 -3.08 -9.02
N LEU A 121 -7.39 -2.24 -8.19
CA LEU A 121 -8.37 -2.65 -7.19
C LEU A 121 -9.73 -2.16 -7.64
N ALA A 122 -10.61 -3.10 -7.94
CA ALA A 122 -11.97 -2.80 -8.36
C ALA A 122 -12.87 -3.80 -7.64
N ASP A 123 -14.16 -3.82 -7.99
CA ASP A 123 -15.03 -4.83 -7.44
C ASP A 123 -14.46 -6.18 -7.83
N GLY A 124 -14.40 -7.07 -6.92
CA GLY A 124 -13.82 -8.38 -7.19
C GLY A 124 -12.39 -8.51 -6.74
N GLY A 125 -11.78 -7.41 -6.29
CA GLY A 125 -10.46 -7.50 -5.67
C GLY A 125 -9.35 -6.90 -6.52
N GLU A 126 -8.14 -7.25 -6.17
CA GLU A 126 -6.94 -6.75 -6.84
C GLU A 126 -6.54 -7.65 -7.98
N GLU A 127 -6.06 -7.07 -9.06
CA GLU A 127 -5.45 -7.85 -10.11
C GLU A 127 -4.21 -7.13 -10.60
N PRO A 128 -3.12 -7.86 -10.86
CA PRO A 128 -1.90 -7.21 -11.32
C PRO A 128 -2.06 -6.71 -12.75
N VAL A 129 -1.57 -5.51 -13.01
CA VAL A 129 -1.64 -4.93 -14.36
C VAL A 129 -0.25 -4.65 -14.89
N ALA A 130 0.77 -4.57 -14.05
CA ALA A 130 2.14 -4.35 -14.50
C ALA A 130 3.10 -4.77 -13.41
N ARG A 131 4.34 -5.01 -13.81
CA ARG A 131 5.39 -5.40 -12.87
C ARG A 131 6.66 -4.66 -13.24
N TYR A 132 7.38 -4.20 -12.23
CA TYR A 132 8.61 -3.45 -12.43
C TYR A 132 9.79 -4.41 -12.54
N ASP A 133 10.57 -4.32 -13.61
CA ASP A 133 11.67 -5.23 -13.82
C ASP A 133 13.03 -4.64 -13.46
N GLY A 134 13.03 -3.47 -12.88
CA GLY A 134 14.27 -2.78 -12.51
C GLY A 134 14.64 -1.68 -13.49
N LEU A 135 14.06 -1.70 -14.68
CA LEU A 135 14.32 -0.68 -15.70
C LEU A 135 13.03 0.00 -16.11
N ALA A 136 11.96 -0.77 -16.22
CA ALA A 136 10.70 -0.25 -16.70
C ALA A 136 9.57 -1.11 -16.18
N TRP A 137 8.35 -0.61 -16.32
CA TRP A 137 7.17 -1.36 -15.99
C TRP A 137 6.76 -2.18 -17.20
N ARG A 138 6.52 -3.48 -16.96
CA ARG A 138 6.08 -4.40 -18.00
C ARG A 138 4.63 -4.75 -17.72
N ARG A 139 3.77 -4.53 -18.70
CA ARG A 139 2.36 -4.83 -18.52
C ARG A 139 2.18 -6.33 -18.41
N SER A 140 1.25 -6.71 -17.53
CA SER A 140 0.93 -8.10 -17.36
C SER A 140 0.22 -8.60 -18.61
N ALA A 141 0.54 -9.84 -19.00
CA ALA A 141 -0.13 -10.45 -20.12
C ALA A 141 -1.56 -10.71 -19.73
N ARG A 142 -2.50 -10.33 -20.57
CA ARG A 142 -3.88 -10.65 -20.32
C ARG A 142 -4.23 -11.84 -21.13
N GLU A 143 -4.87 -12.76 -20.45
CA GLU A 143 -5.27 -13.90 -21.14
C GLU A 143 -6.47 -13.56 -21.95
N GLY A 144 -6.42 -13.86 -23.12
CA GLY A 144 -7.46 -13.84 -24.07
C GLY A 144 -8.58 -12.94 -24.00
#